data_a78b3641030948d7d771953e0190d814
#
_entry.id   a78b3641030948d7d771953e0190d814
#
_cell.length_a   1.000
_cell.length_b   1.000
_cell.length_c   1.000
_cell.angle_alpha   90.00
_cell.angle_beta   90.00
_cell.angle_gamma   90.00
#
_symmetry.space_group_name_H-M   'P 1'
#
loop_
_entity.id
_entity.type
_entity.pdbx_description
1 polymer ?
#
loop_
_entity_poly.entity_id
_entity_poly.type
_entity_poly.pdbx_seq_one_letter_code
_entity_poly.pdbx_strand_id
1 'polypeptide(L)'
;MTSDAPSQRGRAIVMLALSCGAWGLSFPGGKVFMAALERELPGRNSWVFSALTIGGRFALGALFLWLLHPRALWKTTAGEWRQAIGLGLTAGAGILVQADGLAHTEASTSAFLTQFSAVLLPIYVGLRDRQLPSPLTLFCVALVMTGVAILGRFDWHALRLGRGELETLISTMFFTAQILWLERPIFRGNHIGRVTLVMFAIIAAVNVPVFAWNAHRASDALAIFASVPVFSLLAGLTIFCSLIAFLMMNRWQPHMDATTAGIIYCAEPVYATVFALFLPGLLARALGLSGEYNESMTSHLLIGGTLITVANLLIAWHPGRESA
;
A
#
# COMPACT_ATOMS: atom_id res chain seq x y z
N MET A 1 0.13 8.25 -35.77
CA MET A 1 -0.48 7.55 -34.64
C MET A 1 0.15 8.07 -33.34
N THR A 2 -0.07 9.34 -32.94
CA THR A 2 0.67 9.99 -31.83
C THR A 2 -0.19 10.94 -30.99
N SER A 3 -1.53 10.81 -31.02
CA SER A 3 -2.42 11.67 -30.19
C SER A 3 -2.86 11.05 -28.86
N ASP A 4 -2.57 9.77 -28.59
CA ASP A 4 -3.11 9.07 -27.42
C ASP A 4 -2.20 9.06 -26.17
N ALA A 5 -0.92 9.37 -26.31
CA ALA A 5 0.04 9.29 -25.19
C ALA A 5 -0.26 10.29 -24.05
N PRO A 6 -0.59 11.58 -24.29
CA PRO A 6 -0.93 12.52 -23.23
C PRO A 6 -2.23 12.14 -22.49
N SER A 7 -3.21 11.59 -23.21
CA SER A 7 -4.49 11.15 -22.64
C SER A 7 -4.32 9.92 -21.74
N GLN A 8 -3.44 8.99 -22.08
CA GLN A 8 -3.15 7.80 -21.27
C GLN A 8 -2.42 8.15 -19.98
N ARG A 9 -1.44 9.07 -20.01
CA ARG A 9 -0.73 9.55 -18.82
C ARG A 9 -1.69 10.23 -17.84
N GLY A 10 -2.57 11.13 -18.33
CA GLY A 10 -3.58 11.79 -17.49
C GLY A 10 -4.51 10.78 -16.81
N ARG A 11 -4.97 9.77 -17.55
CA ARG A 11 -5.77 8.68 -16.98
C ARG A 11 -4.99 7.89 -15.94
N ALA A 12 -3.72 7.59 -16.18
CA ALA A 12 -2.88 6.86 -15.24
C ALA A 12 -2.72 7.63 -13.91
N ILE A 13 -2.49 8.94 -13.95
CA ILE A 13 -2.42 9.80 -12.76
C ILE A 13 -3.70 9.69 -11.94
N VAL A 14 -4.87 9.87 -12.58
CA VAL A 14 -6.16 9.77 -11.89
C VAL A 14 -6.37 8.39 -11.29
N MET A 15 -6.08 7.33 -12.05
CA MET A 15 -6.27 5.96 -11.57
C MET A 15 -5.32 5.60 -10.43
N LEU A 16 -4.08 6.08 -10.44
CA LEU A 16 -3.16 5.89 -9.31
C LEU A 16 -3.58 6.71 -8.09
N ALA A 17 -4.06 7.93 -8.26
CA ALA A 17 -4.63 8.72 -7.16
C ALA A 17 -5.85 8.03 -6.53
N LEU A 18 -6.70 7.39 -7.34
CA LEU A 18 -7.81 6.57 -6.83
C LEU A 18 -7.32 5.30 -6.12
N SER A 19 -6.23 4.68 -6.59
CA SER A 19 -5.58 3.57 -5.85
C SER A 19 -5.11 4.02 -4.47
N CYS A 20 -4.53 5.21 -4.36
CA CYS A 20 -4.13 5.80 -3.07
C CYS A 20 -5.34 5.97 -2.14
N GLY A 21 -6.49 6.41 -2.67
CA GLY A 21 -7.74 6.48 -1.91
C GLY A 21 -8.16 5.10 -1.38
N ALA A 22 -8.10 4.08 -2.22
CA ALA A 22 -8.42 2.72 -1.82
C ALA A 22 -7.44 2.16 -0.78
N TRP A 23 -6.14 2.46 -0.90
CA TRP A 23 -5.15 2.07 0.12
C TRP A 23 -5.29 2.89 1.41
N GLY A 24 -5.56 4.18 1.31
CA GLY A 24 -5.83 5.04 2.47
C GLY A 24 -6.95 4.51 3.36
N LEU A 25 -7.95 3.87 2.77
CA LEU A 25 -9.03 3.17 3.46
C LEU A 25 -8.55 1.96 4.28
N SER A 26 -7.41 1.36 3.86
CA SER A 26 -6.83 0.18 4.50
C SER A 26 -6.30 0.46 5.90
N PHE A 27 -5.80 1.67 6.19
CA PHE A 27 -5.23 2.00 7.51
C PHE A 27 -6.30 2.01 8.60
N PRO A 28 -7.36 2.83 8.55
CA PRO A 28 -8.40 2.82 9.56
C PRO A 28 -9.17 1.49 9.58
N GLY A 29 -9.46 0.90 8.41
CA GLY A 29 -10.14 -0.40 8.33
C GLY A 29 -9.29 -1.53 8.90
N GLY A 30 -8.00 -1.54 8.62
CA GLY A 30 -7.04 -2.51 9.15
C GLY A 30 -6.91 -2.45 10.67
N LYS A 31 -6.81 -1.24 11.25
CA LYS A 31 -6.78 -1.06 12.71
C LYS A 31 -8.01 -1.66 13.40
N VAL A 32 -9.21 -1.35 12.88
CA VAL A 32 -10.45 -1.89 13.45
C VAL A 32 -10.51 -3.40 13.27
N PHE A 33 -10.05 -3.93 12.14
CA PHE A 33 -9.98 -5.37 11.91
C PHE A 33 -9.02 -6.06 12.87
N MET A 34 -7.83 -5.50 13.10
CA MET A 34 -6.86 -6.03 14.08
C MET A 34 -7.42 -6.01 15.50
N ALA A 35 -8.11 -4.93 15.92
CA ALA A 35 -8.78 -4.87 17.21
C ALA A 35 -9.87 -5.93 17.36
N ALA A 36 -10.60 -6.24 16.29
CA ALA A 36 -11.57 -7.33 16.30
C ALA A 36 -10.90 -8.70 16.43
N LEU A 37 -9.77 -8.93 15.75
CA LEU A 37 -9.00 -10.17 15.89
C LEU A 37 -8.38 -10.32 17.29
N GLU A 38 -7.91 -9.23 17.89
CA GLU A 38 -7.37 -9.25 19.26
C GLU A 38 -8.42 -9.67 20.29
N ARG A 39 -9.68 -9.27 20.10
CA ARG A 39 -10.80 -9.73 20.92
C ARG A 39 -11.04 -11.24 20.78
N GLU A 40 -10.91 -11.80 19.56
CA GLU A 40 -11.12 -13.23 19.30
C GLU A 40 -9.91 -14.09 19.71
N LEU A 41 -8.70 -13.52 19.69
CA LEU A 41 -7.43 -14.18 19.95
C LEU A 41 -6.60 -13.41 21.00
N PRO A 42 -7.09 -13.28 22.24
CA PRO A 42 -6.38 -12.52 23.26
C PRO A 42 -4.99 -13.11 23.56
N GLY A 43 -4.01 -12.23 23.77
CA GLY A 43 -2.65 -12.61 24.13
C GLY A 43 -1.77 -13.15 23.01
N ARG A 44 -2.19 -13.00 21.73
CA ARG A 44 -1.31 -13.26 20.57
C ARG A 44 -0.41 -12.07 20.32
N ASN A 45 0.74 -12.33 19.67
CA ASN A 45 1.64 -11.27 19.25
C ASN A 45 1.16 -10.56 17.96
N SER A 46 1.73 -9.39 17.67
CA SER A 46 1.37 -8.55 16.50
C SER A 46 1.57 -9.27 15.16
N TRP A 47 2.58 -10.15 15.05
CA TRP A 47 2.84 -10.92 13.84
C TRP A 47 1.68 -11.85 13.44
N VAL A 48 0.95 -12.41 14.43
CA VAL A 48 -0.24 -13.22 14.15
C VAL A 48 -1.33 -12.38 13.50
N PHE A 49 -1.63 -11.22 14.08
CA PHE A 49 -2.66 -10.32 13.54
C PHE A 49 -2.29 -9.77 12.18
N SER A 50 -1.02 -9.38 11.99
CA SER A 50 -0.49 -8.90 10.70
C SER A 50 -0.58 -9.98 9.63
N ALA A 51 -0.12 -11.21 9.93
CA ALA A 51 -0.18 -12.32 9.01
C ALA A 51 -1.63 -12.73 8.67
N LEU A 52 -2.55 -12.73 9.64
CA LEU A 52 -3.97 -13.01 9.40
C LEU A 52 -4.63 -11.91 8.56
N THR A 53 -4.35 -10.65 8.86
CA THR A 53 -4.92 -9.52 8.13
C THR A 53 -4.45 -9.52 6.68
N ILE A 54 -3.14 -9.60 6.45
CA ILE A 54 -2.57 -9.52 5.10
C ILE A 54 -2.77 -10.84 4.36
N GLY A 55 -2.42 -11.97 4.99
CA GLY A 55 -2.60 -13.30 4.40
C GLY A 55 -4.06 -13.57 4.03
N GLY A 56 -5.00 -13.26 4.93
CA GLY A 56 -6.44 -13.43 4.71
C GLY A 56 -6.97 -12.58 3.55
N ARG A 57 -6.61 -11.29 3.50
CA ARG A 57 -7.01 -10.37 2.40
C ARG A 57 -6.54 -10.87 1.05
N PHE A 58 -5.27 -11.23 0.94
CA PHE A 58 -4.69 -11.62 -0.33
C PHE A 58 -5.07 -13.04 -0.75
N ALA A 59 -5.26 -13.97 0.22
CA ALA A 59 -5.81 -15.29 -0.06
C ALA A 59 -7.26 -15.20 -0.61
N LEU A 60 -8.11 -14.40 0.04
CA LEU A 60 -9.48 -14.18 -0.41
C LEU A 60 -9.52 -13.48 -1.77
N GLY A 61 -8.64 -12.51 -2.02
CA GLY A 61 -8.51 -11.84 -3.30
C GLY A 61 -8.03 -12.77 -4.42
N ALA A 62 -7.05 -13.63 -4.14
CA ALA A 62 -6.58 -14.65 -5.07
C ALA A 62 -7.69 -15.66 -5.40
N LEU A 63 -8.42 -16.14 -4.39
CA LEU A 63 -9.57 -17.02 -4.55
C LEU A 63 -10.65 -16.39 -5.44
N PHE A 64 -10.98 -15.12 -5.19
CA PHE A 64 -11.98 -14.39 -5.99
C PHE A 64 -11.56 -14.28 -7.47
N LEU A 65 -10.32 -13.89 -7.74
CA LEU A 65 -9.79 -13.81 -9.12
C LEU A 65 -9.74 -15.18 -9.79
N TRP A 66 -9.41 -16.23 -9.04
CA TRP A 66 -9.39 -17.58 -9.55
C TRP A 66 -10.80 -18.08 -9.89
N LEU A 67 -11.80 -17.82 -9.04
CA LEU A 67 -13.20 -18.19 -9.31
C LEU A 67 -13.75 -17.49 -10.55
N LEU A 68 -13.39 -16.23 -10.77
CA LEU A 68 -13.75 -15.49 -12.00
C LEU A 68 -13.10 -16.06 -13.24
N HIS A 69 -11.86 -16.57 -13.12
CA HIS A 69 -11.06 -17.06 -14.22
C HIS A 69 -10.31 -18.36 -13.86
N PRO A 70 -11.02 -19.51 -13.70
CA PRO A 70 -10.42 -20.76 -13.20
C PRO A 70 -9.23 -21.27 -14.03
N ARG A 71 -9.23 -20.96 -15.33
CA ARG A 71 -8.16 -21.34 -16.25
C ARG A 71 -7.00 -20.36 -16.31
N ALA A 72 -7.03 -19.27 -15.53
CA ALA A 72 -6.00 -18.23 -15.60
C ALA A 72 -4.61 -18.77 -15.25
N LEU A 73 -4.47 -19.58 -14.21
CA LEU A 73 -3.19 -20.16 -13.79
C LEU A 73 -2.54 -21.01 -14.88
N TRP A 74 -3.34 -21.85 -15.59
CA TRP A 74 -2.85 -22.68 -16.67
C TRP A 74 -2.41 -21.90 -17.91
N LYS A 75 -2.95 -20.69 -18.09
CA LYS A 75 -2.63 -19.79 -19.20
C LYS A 75 -1.54 -18.78 -18.85
N THR A 76 -1.03 -18.78 -17.63
CA THR A 76 -0.02 -17.83 -17.16
C THR A 76 1.33 -18.16 -17.78
N THR A 77 1.90 -17.21 -18.51
CA THR A 77 3.19 -17.35 -19.19
C THR A 77 4.36 -17.23 -18.22
N ALA A 78 5.56 -17.69 -18.61
CA ALA A 78 6.78 -17.54 -17.81
C ALA A 78 7.10 -16.07 -17.48
N GLY A 79 6.84 -15.15 -18.42
CA GLY A 79 6.98 -13.70 -18.20
C GLY A 79 6.04 -13.17 -17.13
N GLU A 80 4.77 -13.61 -17.15
CA GLU A 80 3.78 -13.25 -16.13
C GLU A 80 4.11 -13.85 -14.77
N TRP A 81 4.57 -15.09 -14.71
CA TRP A 81 5.07 -15.71 -13.48
C TRP A 81 6.24 -14.92 -12.89
N ARG A 82 7.24 -14.57 -13.73
CA ARG A 82 8.40 -13.78 -13.29
C ARG A 82 7.99 -12.42 -12.74
N GLN A 83 7.08 -11.71 -13.42
CA GLN A 83 6.55 -10.43 -12.95
C GLN A 83 5.83 -10.60 -11.61
N ALA A 84 4.91 -11.56 -11.52
CA ALA A 84 4.07 -11.80 -10.35
C ALA A 84 4.89 -12.24 -9.12
N ILE A 85 5.93 -13.07 -9.31
CA ILE A 85 6.83 -13.49 -8.23
C ILE A 85 7.56 -12.26 -7.65
N GLY A 86 8.15 -11.43 -8.50
CA GLY A 86 8.83 -10.22 -8.02
C GLY A 86 7.90 -9.28 -7.28
N LEU A 87 6.71 -9.00 -7.85
CA LEU A 87 5.70 -8.16 -7.20
C LEU A 87 5.16 -8.79 -5.91
N GLY A 88 4.89 -10.09 -5.93
CA GLY A 88 4.32 -10.80 -4.77
C GLY A 88 5.28 -10.88 -3.60
N LEU A 89 6.57 -11.15 -3.84
CA LEU A 89 7.58 -11.19 -2.80
C LEU A 89 7.86 -9.81 -2.22
N THR A 90 8.03 -8.79 -3.07
CA THR A 90 8.31 -7.42 -2.61
C THR A 90 7.10 -6.82 -1.89
N ALA A 91 5.89 -6.89 -2.48
CA ALA A 91 4.68 -6.42 -1.82
C ALA A 91 4.39 -7.22 -0.55
N GLY A 92 4.48 -8.56 -0.60
CA GLY A 92 4.17 -9.41 0.54
C GLY A 92 5.08 -9.15 1.74
N ALA A 93 6.39 -9.08 1.52
CA ALA A 93 7.35 -8.74 2.57
C ALA A 93 7.13 -7.30 3.07
N GLY A 94 6.99 -6.33 2.15
CA GLY A 94 6.81 -4.92 2.51
C GLY A 94 5.55 -4.69 3.36
N ILE A 95 4.38 -5.17 2.92
CA ILE A 95 3.11 -4.95 3.62
C ILE A 95 3.08 -5.69 4.96
N LEU A 96 3.67 -6.90 5.03
CA LEU A 96 3.73 -7.66 6.28
C LEU A 96 4.58 -6.96 7.34
N VAL A 97 5.80 -6.54 6.97
CA VAL A 97 6.73 -5.82 7.86
C VAL A 97 6.13 -4.47 8.27
N GLN A 98 5.47 -3.75 7.33
CA GLN A 98 4.77 -2.51 7.64
C GLN A 98 3.63 -2.73 8.63
N ALA A 99 2.85 -3.80 8.47
CA ALA A 99 1.72 -4.10 9.35
C ALA A 99 2.19 -4.41 10.78
N ASP A 100 3.30 -5.12 10.94
CA ASP A 100 3.88 -5.34 12.27
C ASP A 100 4.50 -4.06 12.84
N GLY A 101 5.23 -3.30 12.02
CA GLY A 101 5.75 -1.99 12.41
C GLY A 101 4.68 -1.05 12.93
N LEU A 102 3.52 -1.03 12.28
CA LEU A 102 2.35 -0.22 12.68
C LEU A 102 1.79 -0.61 14.07
N ALA A 103 1.99 -1.85 14.52
CA ALA A 103 1.63 -2.27 15.88
C ALA A 103 2.57 -1.72 16.94
N HIS A 104 3.76 -1.24 16.58
CA HIS A 104 4.81 -0.78 17.48
C HIS A 104 5.15 0.70 17.37
N THR A 105 4.49 1.45 16.48
CA THR A 105 4.65 2.90 16.33
C THR A 105 3.31 3.58 16.09
N GLU A 106 3.31 4.91 16.13
CA GLU A 106 2.11 5.69 15.80
C GLU A 106 1.79 5.57 14.30
N ALA A 107 0.50 5.55 13.97
CA ALA A 107 0.05 5.46 12.58
C ALA A 107 0.60 6.58 11.72
N SER A 108 0.64 7.81 12.26
CA SER A 108 1.19 9.00 11.62
C SER A 108 2.68 8.86 11.32
N THR A 109 3.47 8.36 12.28
CA THR A 109 4.91 8.11 12.11
C THR A 109 5.17 7.03 11.05
N SER A 110 4.42 5.91 11.11
CA SER A 110 4.52 4.86 10.10
C SER A 110 4.16 5.38 8.71
N ALA A 111 3.06 6.13 8.58
CA ALA A 111 2.65 6.73 7.31
C ALA A 111 3.71 7.71 6.78
N PHE A 112 4.34 8.53 7.64
CA PHE A 112 5.44 9.42 7.28
C PHE A 112 6.64 8.61 6.74
N LEU A 113 7.09 7.63 7.50
CA LEU A 113 8.27 6.84 7.14
C LEU A 113 8.05 6.03 5.85
N THR A 114 6.84 5.53 5.62
CA THR A 114 6.50 4.82 4.37
C THR A 114 6.71 5.67 3.13
N GLN A 115 6.53 6.99 3.22
CA GLN A 115 6.71 7.90 2.09
C GLN A 115 8.19 8.16 1.73
N PHE A 116 9.14 7.64 2.49
CA PHE A 116 10.56 7.69 2.10
C PHE A 116 10.84 7.00 0.76
N SER A 117 9.95 6.15 0.28
CA SER A 117 10.00 5.63 -1.10
C SER A 117 10.07 6.75 -2.15
N ALA A 118 9.41 7.89 -1.93
CA ALA A 118 9.47 9.04 -2.82
C ALA A 118 10.85 9.73 -2.86
N VAL A 119 11.67 9.52 -1.82
CA VAL A 119 13.08 9.96 -1.79
C VAL A 119 13.98 8.90 -2.41
N LEU A 120 13.75 7.62 -2.07
CA LEU A 120 14.58 6.51 -2.55
C LEU A 120 14.48 6.31 -4.07
N LEU A 121 13.29 6.51 -4.66
CA LEU A 121 13.06 6.32 -6.09
C LEU A 121 13.91 7.25 -6.97
N PRO A 122 13.86 8.60 -6.81
CA PRO A 122 14.68 9.46 -7.64
C PRO A 122 16.20 9.29 -7.40
N ILE A 123 16.61 8.94 -6.18
CA ILE A 123 18.02 8.61 -5.89
C ILE A 123 18.43 7.36 -6.68
N TYR A 124 17.64 6.29 -6.60
CA TYR A 124 17.95 5.05 -7.32
C TYR A 124 17.96 5.25 -8.83
N VAL A 125 16.93 5.93 -9.37
CA VAL A 125 16.83 6.21 -10.82
C VAL A 125 17.99 7.09 -11.27
N GLY A 126 18.34 8.12 -10.50
CA GLY A 126 19.48 8.99 -10.77
C GLY A 126 20.82 8.23 -10.81
N LEU A 127 21.03 7.32 -9.87
CA LEU A 127 22.23 6.46 -9.83
C LEU A 127 22.24 5.47 -11.01
N ARG A 128 21.11 4.83 -11.31
CA ARG A 128 20.95 3.88 -12.41
C ARG A 128 21.25 4.53 -13.75
N ASP A 129 20.68 5.70 -13.99
CA ASP A 129 20.73 6.38 -15.27
C ASP A 129 21.87 7.40 -15.36
N ARG A 130 22.67 7.52 -14.28
CA ARG A 130 23.79 8.47 -14.13
C ARG A 130 23.38 9.92 -14.40
N GLN A 131 22.19 10.30 -13.99
CA GLN A 131 21.61 11.63 -14.19
C GLN A 131 21.02 12.13 -12.87
N LEU A 132 21.23 13.42 -12.59
CA LEU A 132 20.57 14.05 -11.44
C LEU A 132 19.06 14.18 -11.69
N PRO A 133 18.22 13.98 -10.66
CA PRO A 133 16.80 14.26 -10.74
C PRO A 133 16.56 15.72 -11.14
N SER A 134 15.46 15.98 -11.84
CA SER A 134 15.13 17.35 -12.24
C SER A 134 14.91 18.24 -11.00
N PRO A 135 15.20 19.56 -11.08
CA PRO A 135 14.93 20.48 -9.97
C PRO A 135 13.45 20.45 -9.52
N LEU A 136 12.54 20.28 -10.46
CA LEU A 136 11.11 20.12 -10.14
C LEU A 136 10.85 18.85 -9.34
N THR A 137 11.44 17.71 -9.72
CA THR A 137 11.32 16.46 -8.97
C THR A 137 11.83 16.64 -7.54
N LEU A 138 13.02 17.24 -7.37
CA LEU A 138 13.59 17.50 -6.04
C LEU A 138 12.69 18.43 -5.22
N PHE A 139 12.11 19.47 -5.84
CA PHE A 139 11.16 20.37 -5.20
C PHE A 139 9.89 19.63 -4.77
N CYS A 140 9.30 18.81 -5.64
CA CYS A 140 8.11 18.02 -5.30
C CYS A 140 8.40 17.02 -4.17
N VAL A 141 9.56 16.37 -4.18
CA VAL A 141 9.97 15.47 -3.09
C VAL A 141 10.09 16.23 -1.77
N ALA A 142 10.77 17.38 -1.76
CA ALA A 142 10.89 18.21 -0.56
C ALA A 142 9.51 18.67 -0.05
N LEU A 143 8.62 19.07 -0.95
CA LEU A 143 7.26 19.51 -0.61
C LEU A 143 6.42 18.37 -0.01
N VAL A 144 6.49 17.17 -0.61
CA VAL A 144 5.86 15.95 -0.09
C VAL A 144 6.40 15.60 1.28
N MET A 145 7.72 15.52 1.44
CA MET A 145 8.33 15.15 2.72
C MET A 145 7.96 16.12 3.84
N THR A 146 7.93 17.44 3.54
CA THR A 146 7.47 18.46 4.48
C THR A 146 5.99 18.27 4.81
N GLY A 147 5.15 18.05 3.80
CA GLY A 147 3.71 17.84 3.97
C GLY A 147 3.40 16.60 4.81
N VAL A 148 4.07 15.49 4.54
CA VAL A 148 3.90 14.23 5.30
C VAL A 148 4.42 14.37 6.73
N ALA A 149 5.55 15.07 6.95
CA ALA A 149 6.06 15.36 8.29
C ALA A 149 5.06 16.17 9.14
N ILE A 150 4.45 17.20 8.54
CA ILE A 150 3.41 18.01 9.20
C ILE A 150 2.16 17.17 9.46
N LEU A 151 1.68 16.40 8.48
CA LEU A 151 0.51 15.54 8.57
C LEU A 151 0.67 14.51 9.69
N GLY A 152 1.84 13.88 9.77
CA GLY A 152 2.19 12.88 10.78
C GLY A 152 2.54 13.44 12.15
N ARG A 153 2.48 14.78 12.34
CA ARG A 153 2.93 15.43 13.59
C ARG A 153 4.31 15.00 14.03
N PHE A 154 5.21 14.87 13.07
CA PHE A 154 6.54 14.31 13.30
C PHE A 154 7.36 15.19 14.25
N ASP A 155 7.77 14.63 15.39
CA ASP A 155 8.60 15.32 16.37
C ASP A 155 10.09 15.05 16.10
N TRP A 156 10.78 16.07 15.56
CA TRP A 156 12.19 16.00 15.27
C TRP A 156 13.08 15.87 16.52
N HIS A 157 12.55 16.23 17.70
CA HIS A 157 13.28 16.18 18.96
C HIS A 157 13.14 14.83 19.67
N ALA A 158 12.16 14.03 19.29
CA ALA A 158 11.85 12.72 19.87
C ALA A 158 12.19 11.54 18.94
N LEU A 159 13.13 11.73 18.00
CA LEU A 159 13.59 10.68 17.09
C LEU A 159 14.22 9.50 17.86
N ARG A 160 13.38 8.54 18.20
CA ARG A 160 13.84 7.23 18.66
C ARG A 160 13.52 6.23 17.57
N LEU A 161 14.57 5.69 16.94
CA LEU A 161 14.42 4.58 16.00
C LEU A 161 14.14 3.30 16.82
N GLY A 162 12.89 3.13 17.18
CA GLY A 162 12.40 1.90 17.77
C GLY A 162 12.17 0.81 16.71
N ARG A 163 11.64 -0.31 17.15
CA ARG A 163 11.30 -1.44 16.29
C ARG A 163 10.32 -1.05 15.18
N GLY A 164 9.25 -0.33 15.52
CA GLY A 164 8.20 0.05 14.58
C GLY A 164 8.71 0.96 13.44
N GLU A 165 9.56 1.94 13.78
CA GLU A 165 10.17 2.84 12.81
C GLU A 165 11.13 2.11 11.87
N LEU A 166 11.96 1.21 12.41
CA LEU A 166 12.89 0.40 11.62
C LEU A 166 12.14 -0.53 10.66
N GLU A 167 11.12 -1.23 11.13
CA GLU A 167 10.28 -2.10 10.30
C GLU A 167 9.59 -1.30 9.19
N THR A 168 9.06 -0.12 9.50
CA THR A 168 8.46 0.75 8.48
C THR A 168 9.49 1.21 7.45
N LEU A 169 10.70 1.62 7.86
CA LEU A 169 11.77 1.99 6.92
C LEU A 169 12.21 0.80 6.05
N ILE A 170 12.30 -0.39 6.62
CA ILE A 170 12.59 -1.61 5.85
C ILE A 170 11.48 -1.86 4.82
N SER A 171 10.22 -1.67 5.19
CA SER A 171 9.09 -1.86 4.28
C SER A 171 9.17 -0.92 3.06
N THR A 172 9.66 0.33 3.22
CA THR A 172 9.81 1.26 2.10
C THR A 172 10.80 0.80 1.05
N MET A 173 11.84 0.05 1.45
CA MET A 173 12.78 -0.56 0.50
C MET A 173 12.09 -1.61 -0.37
N PHE A 174 11.21 -2.40 0.21
CA PHE A 174 10.41 -3.38 -0.54
C PHE A 174 9.41 -2.69 -1.48
N PHE A 175 8.75 -1.62 -1.05
CA PHE A 175 7.83 -0.86 -1.92
C PHE A 175 8.58 -0.15 -3.04
N THR A 176 9.75 0.42 -2.77
CA THR A 176 10.62 0.98 -3.81
C THR A 176 11.00 -0.08 -4.84
N ALA A 177 11.41 -1.27 -4.39
CA ALA A 177 11.73 -2.39 -5.27
C ALA A 177 10.50 -2.86 -6.08
N GLN A 178 9.30 -2.89 -5.48
CA GLN A 178 8.05 -3.23 -6.16
C GLN A 178 7.72 -2.24 -7.29
N ILE A 179 7.82 -0.93 -7.02
CA ILE A 179 7.56 0.13 -7.99
C ILE A 179 8.52 0.01 -9.18
N LEU A 180 9.82 -0.14 -8.90
CA LEU A 180 10.85 -0.31 -9.92
C LEU A 180 10.71 -1.64 -10.69
N TRP A 181 10.23 -2.70 -10.03
CA TRP A 181 9.99 -3.97 -10.71
C TRP A 181 8.83 -3.87 -11.69
N LEU A 182 7.76 -3.17 -11.32
CA LEU A 182 6.57 -3.01 -12.16
C LEU A 182 6.83 -2.14 -13.39
N GLU A 183 7.76 -1.17 -13.32
CA GLU A 183 8.14 -0.28 -14.42
C GLU A 183 8.86 -1.01 -15.57
N ARG A 184 9.44 -2.20 -15.33
CA ARG A 184 10.32 -2.86 -16.31
C ARG A 184 9.66 -3.12 -17.65
N PRO A 185 10.27 -2.65 -18.78
CA PRO A 185 9.68 -2.81 -20.11
C PRO A 185 9.45 -4.26 -20.54
N ILE A 186 10.24 -5.21 -19.99
CA ILE A 186 10.12 -6.65 -20.29
C ILE A 186 8.75 -7.22 -19.91
N PHE A 187 7.99 -6.53 -19.06
CA PHE A 187 6.66 -6.95 -18.62
C PHE A 187 5.52 -6.33 -19.42
N ARG A 188 5.83 -5.47 -20.40
CA ARG A 188 4.83 -4.90 -21.31
C ARG A 188 4.12 -6.02 -22.06
N GLY A 189 2.78 -5.96 -22.08
CA GLY A 189 1.95 -6.97 -22.76
C GLY A 189 1.54 -8.15 -21.86
N ASN A 190 2.06 -8.29 -20.65
CA ASN A 190 1.59 -9.29 -19.69
C ASN A 190 0.12 -9.03 -19.31
N HIS A 191 -0.64 -10.12 -19.13
CA HIS A 191 -2.05 -10.02 -18.78
C HIS A 191 -2.23 -9.69 -17.29
N ILE A 192 -2.68 -8.48 -17.00
CA ILE A 192 -2.75 -7.89 -15.65
C ILE A 192 -3.52 -8.78 -14.68
N GLY A 193 -4.68 -9.32 -15.07
CA GLY A 193 -5.47 -10.20 -14.20
C GLY A 193 -4.72 -11.49 -13.79
N ARG A 194 -3.95 -12.10 -14.70
CA ARG A 194 -3.14 -13.29 -14.39
C ARG A 194 -1.97 -12.94 -13.46
N VAL A 195 -1.26 -11.85 -13.75
CA VAL A 195 -0.18 -11.35 -12.89
C VAL A 195 -0.71 -11.03 -11.49
N THR A 196 -1.84 -10.35 -11.37
CA THR A 196 -2.43 -9.99 -10.07
C THR A 196 -2.90 -11.21 -9.29
N LEU A 197 -3.51 -12.20 -9.97
CA LEU A 197 -3.89 -13.47 -9.32
C LEU A 197 -2.70 -14.18 -8.69
N VAL A 198 -1.62 -14.38 -9.46
CA VAL A 198 -0.40 -15.05 -8.99
C VAL A 198 0.30 -14.22 -7.91
N MET A 199 0.40 -12.91 -8.09
CA MET A 199 0.93 -11.98 -7.09
C MET A 199 0.20 -12.12 -5.75
N PHE A 200 -1.14 -12.14 -5.76
CA PHE A 200 -1.94 -12.27 -4.55
C PHE A 200 -1.73 -13.63 -3.87
N ALA A 201 -1.66 -14.71 -4.65
CA ALA A 201 -1.35 -16.04 -4.11
C ALA A 201 0.03 -16.08 -3.44
N ILE A 202 1.03 -15.40 -4.01
CA ILE A 202 2.38 -15.30 -3.43
C ILE A 202 2.37 -14.45 -2.16
N ILE A 203 1.68 -13.30 -2.15
CA ILE A 203 1.54 -12.49 -0.94
C ILE A 203 0.89 -13.32 0.18
N ALA A 204 -0.19 -14.03 -0.11
CA ALA A 204 -0.81 -14.92 0.86
C ALA A 204 0.17 -15.99 1.36
N ALA A 205 0.92 -16.63 0.46
CA ALA A 205 1.89 -17.68 0.79
C ALA A 205 3.05 -17.17 1.67
N VAL A 206 3.54 -15.93 1.44
CA VAL A 206 4.59 -15.30 2.27
C VAL A 206 4.14 -15.16 3.74
N ASN A 207 2.84 -14.98 3.99
CA ASN A 207 2.29 -14.83 5.33
C ASN A 207 2.12 -16.17 6.07
N VAL A 208 2.05 -17.30 5.35
CA VAL A 208 1.86 -18.64 5.95
C VAL A 208 2.98 -19.02 6.93
N PRO A 209 4.28 -18.95 6.58
CA PRO A 209 5.34 -19.31 7.52
C PRO A 209 5.39 -18.37 8.74
N VAL A 210 5.08 -17.07 8.55
CA VAL A 210 5.06 -16.11 9.66
C VAL A 210 3.92 -16.43 10.61
N PHE A 211 2.73 -16.72 10.09
CA PHE A 211 1.62 -17.19 10.89
C PHE A 211 1.96 -18.50 11.61
N ALA A 212 2.46 -19.51 10.90
CA ALA A 212 2.76 -20.83 11.46
C ALA A 212 3.82 -20.77 12.59
N TRP A 213 4.78 -19.85 12.47
CA TRP A 213 5.82 -19.66 13.49
C TRP A 213 5.31 -18.98 14.76
N ASN A 214 4.36 -18.05 14.61
CA ASN A 214 3.88 -17.19 15.69
C ASN A 214 2.54 -17.65 16.29
N ALA A 215 1.72 -18.40 15.57
CA ALA A 215 0.45 -18.91 16.06
C ALA A 215 0.64 -20.05 17.06
N HIS A 216 -0.17 -20.08 18.12
CA HIS A 216 -0.13 -21.17 19.08
C HIS A 216 -0.87 -22.41 18.55
N ARG A 217 -1.86 -22.20 17.67
CA ARG A 217 -2.67 -23.27 17.07
C ARG A 217 -3.00 -22.91 15.62
N ALA A 218 -3.02 -23.90 14.75
CA ALA A 218 -3.47 -23.69 13.37
C ALA A 218 -4.92 -23.19 13.29
N SER A 219 -5.77 -23.54 14.27
CA SER A 219 -7.15 -23.04 14.37
C SER A 219 -7.27 -21.54 14.58
N ASP A 220 -6.21 -20.86 15.04
CA ASP A 220 -6.21 -19.39 15.18
C ASP A 220 -6.48 -18.72 13.81
N ALA A 221 -6.17 -19.39 12.69
CA ALA A 221 -6.51 -18.91 11.36
C ALA A 221 -8.03 -18.77 11.13
N LEU A 222 -8.85 -19.49 11.88
CA LEU A 222 -10.31 -19.42 11.75
C LEU A 222 -10.91 -18.15 12.37
N ALA A 223 -10.14 -17.38 13.14
CA ALA A 223 -10.60 -16.12 13.73
C ALA A 223 -11.11 -15.11 12.68
N ILE A 224 -10.59 -15.15 11.45
CA ILE A 224 -11.11 -14.32 10.35
C ILE A 224 -12.55 -14.65 9.97
N PHE A 225 -13.08 -15.80 10.39
CA PHE A 225 -14.46 -16.25 10.20
C PHE A 225 -15.27 -16.23 11.49
N ALA A 226 -14.77 -15.63 12.59
CA ALA A 226 -15.37 -15.65 13.92
C ALA A 226 -16.82 -15.10 13.92
N SER A 227 -17.11 -14.12 13.08
CA SER A 227 -18.43 -13.56 12.92
C SER A 227 -18.65 -12.98 11.52
N VAL A 228 -19.95 -12.86 11.14
CA VAL A 228 -20.32 -12.23 9.85
C VAL A 228 -19.76 -10.80 9.71
N PRO A 229 -19.83 -9.91 10.72
CA PRO A 229 -19.26 -8.59 10.62
C PRO A 229 -17.74 -8.59 10.41
N VAL A 230 -16.99 -9.46 11.13
CA VAL A 230 -15.52 -9.59 10.98
C VAL A 230 -15.18 -10.03 9.55
N PHE A 231 -15.84 -11.09 9.06
CA PHE A 231 -15.63 -11.55 7.68
C PHE A 231 -16.01 -10.52 6.63
N SER A 232 -17.12 -9.80 6.85
CA SER A 232 -17.57 -8.73 5.93
C SER A 232 -16.57 -7.58 5.84
N LEU A 233 -15.94 -7.21 6.97
CA LEU A 233 -14.88 -6.21 6.97
C LEU A 233 -13.65 -6.71 6.21
N LEU A 234 -13.23 -7.96 6.43
CA LEU A 234 -12.14 -8.58 5.66
C LEU A 234 -12.45 -8.57 4.16
N ALA A 235 -13.67 -8.97 3.77
CA ALA A 235 -14.12 -8.98 2.38
C ALA A 235 -14.10 -7.56 1.77
N GLY A 236 -14.59 -6.56 2.51
CA GLY A 236 -14.54 -5.16 2.09
C GLY A 236 -13.11 -4.66 1.87
N LEU A 237 -12.21 -4.90 2.84
CA LEU A 237 -10.78 -4.58 2.70
C LEU A 237 -10.15 -5.32 1.51
N THR A 238 -10.53 -6.58 1.27
CA THR A 238 -10.06 -7.35 0.12
C THR A 238 -10.49 -6.72 -1.20
N ILE A 239 -11.76 -6.36 -1.34
CA ILE A 239 -12.30 -5.81 -2.58
C ILE A 239 -11.70 -4.42 -2.86
N PHE A 240 -11.81 -3.51 -1.91
CA PHE A 240 -11.42 -2.11 -2.14
C PHE A 240 -9.90 -1.92 -2.04
N CYS A 241 -9.28 -2.37 -0.95
CA CYS A 241 -7.90 -2.06 -0.67
C CYS A 241 -6.90 -3.07 -1.25
N SER A 242 -7.36 -4.24 -1.69
CA SER A 242 -6.49 -5.20 -2.38
C SER A 242 -6.85 -5.32 -3.85
N LEU A 243 -8.02 -5.85 -4.23
CA LEU A 243 -8.37 -6.12 -5.62
C LEU A 243 -8.38 -4.85 -6.48
N ILE A 244 -9.20 -3.86 -6.13
CA ILE A 244 -9.33 -2.63 -6.92
C ILE A 244 -8.01 -1.89 -6.94
N ALA A 245 -7.40 -1.63 -5.79
CA ALA A 245 -6.18 -0.84 -5.69
C ALA A 245 -5.02 -1.45 -6.49
N PHE A 246 -4.73 -2.75 -6.30
CA PHE A 246 -3.61 -3.40 -6.99
C PHE A 246 -3.88 -3.65 -8.48
N LEU A 247 -5.13 -3.92 -8.87
CA LEU A 247 -5.47 -4.00 -10.30
C LEU A 247 -5.26 -2.64 -11.00
N MET A 248 -5.64 -1.54 -10.34
CA MET A 248 -5.40 -0.19 -10.85
C MET A 248 -3.90 0.12 -10.92
N MET A 249 -3.15 -0.16 -9.85
CA MET A 249 -1.70 0.01 -9.82
C MET A 249 -1.02 -0.79 -10.94
N ASN A 250 -1.25 -2.10 -11.00
CA ASN A 250 -0.61 -2.98 -11.98
C ASN A 250 -0.94 -2.59 -13.44
N ARG A 251 -2.12 -2.00 -13.66
CA ARG A 251 -2.54 -1.57 -14.98
C ARG A 251 -1.97 -0.21 -15.38
N TRP A 252 -1.95 0.75 -14.47
CA TRP A 252 -1.73 2.14 -14.83
C TRP A 252 -0.33 2.66 -14.49
N GLN A 253 0.33 2.12 -13.45
CA GLN A 253 1.70 2.53 -13.13
C GLN A 253 2.68 2.34 -14.30
N PRO A 254 2.64 1.28 -15.13
CA PRO A 254 3.56 1.12 -16.26
C PRO A 254 3.45 2.20 -17.35
N HIS A 255 2.47 3.11 -17.27
CA HIS A 255 2.32 4.26 -18.18
C HIS A 255 3.06 5.52 -17.70
N MET A 256 3.82 5.43 -16.62
CA MET A 256 4.63 6.53 -16.10
C MET A 256 5.93 6.01 -15.48
N ASP A 257 6.88 6.92 -15.25
CA ASP A 257 8.12 6.59 -14.56
C ASP A 257 7.92 6.35 -13.06
N ALA A 258 8.83 5.57 -12.47
CA ALA A 258 8.75 5.17 -11.06
C ALA A 258 8.77 6.36 -10.10
N THR A 259 9.54 7.41 -10.39
CA THR A 259 9.62 8.61 -9.56
C THR A 259 8.30 9.36 -9.52
N THR A 260 7.68 9.58 -10.68
CA THR A 260 6.34 10.21 -10.78
C THR A 260 5.29 9.37 -10.05
N ALA A 261 5.29 8.04 -10.24
CA ALA A 261 4.39 7.14 -9.55
C ALA A 261 4.57 7.22 -8.01
N GLY A 262 5.82 7.22 -7.54
CA GLY A 262 6.15 7.34 -6.11
C GLY A 262 5.63 8.65 -5.49
N ILE A 263 5.75 9.78 -6.20
CA ILE A 263 5.21 11.07 -5.73
C ILE A 263 3.68 11.01 -5.66
N ILE A 264 3.01 10.43 -6.65
CA ILE A 264 1.54 10.29 -6.64
C ILE A 264 1.09 9.42 -5.46
N TYR A 265 1.82 8.35 -5.14
CA TYR A 265 1.51 7.49 -4.01
C TYR A 265 1.55 8.22 -2.66
N CYS A 266 2.29 9.30 -2.54
CA CYS A 266 2.26 10.15 -1.36
C CYS A 266 0.90 10.84 -1.09
N ALA A 267 -0.08 10.72 -1.97
CA ALA A 267 -1.46 11.10 -1.67
C ALA A 267 -2.15 10.14 -0.69
N GLU A 268 -1.66 8.91 -0.53
CA GLU A 268 -2.25 7.89 0.34
C GLU A 268 -2.47 8.37 1.79
N PRO A 269 -1.48 8.98 2.50
CA PRO A 269 -1.68 9.50 3.85
C PRO A 269 -2.78 10.56 3.95
N VAL A 270 -2.98 11.36 2.91
CA VAL A 270 -4.07 12.36 2.89
C VAL A 270 -5.43 11.66 2.93
N TYR A 271 -5.62 10.65 2.07
CA TYR A 271 -6.84 9.84 2.08
C TYR A 271 -7.02 9.08 3.40
N ALA A 272 -5.93 8.46 3.91
CA ALA A 272 -5.96 7.72 5.16
C ALA A 272 -6.44 8.59 6.32
N THR A 273 -5.91 9.82 6.41
CA THR A 273 -6.30 10.77 7.46
C THR A 273 -7.75 11.21 7.31
N VAL A 274 -8.20 11.52 6.08
CA VAL A 274 -9.61 11.87 5.85
C VAL A 274 -10.54 10.73 6.28
N PHE A 275 -10.23 9.49 5.91
CA PHE A 275 -11.03 8.33 6.34
C PHE A 275 -10.96 8.10 7.84
N ALA A 276 -9.84 8.37 8.49
CA ALA A 276 -9.67 8.20 9.94
C ALA A 276 -10.61 9.11 10.76
N LEU A 277 -11.14 10.19 10.17
CA LEU A 277 -12.08 11.10 10.85
C LEU A 277 -13.44 10.45 11.15
N PHE A 278 -13.88 9.46 10.37
CA PHE A 278 -15.24 8.93 10.52
C PHE A 278 -15.35 7.40 10.37
N LEU A 279 -14.49 6.78 9.58
CA LEU A 279 -14.63 5.39 9.20
C LEU A 279 -14.39 4.41 10.38
N PRO A 280 -13.36 4.59 11.24
CA PRO A 280 -13.12 3.66 12.35
C PRO A 280 -14.32 3.54 13.29
N GLY A 281 -14.96 4.64 13.64
CA GLY A 281 -16.13 4.64 14.53
C GLY A 281 -17.35 3.96 13.89
N LEU A 282 -17.53 4.08 12.58
CA LEU A 282 -18.59 3.34 11.88
C LEU A 282 -18.32 1.84 11.89
N LEU A 283 -17.10 1.42 11.56
CA LEU A 283 -16.71 0.02 11.51
C LEU A 283 -16.71 -0.62 12.90
N ALA A 284 -16.19 0.08 13.91
CA ALA A 284 -16.17 -0.40 15.29
C ALA A 284 -17.58 -0.67 15.81
N ARG A 285 -18.54 0.24 15.56
CA ARG A 285 -19.95 0.03 15.92
C ARG A 285 -20.53 -1.20 15.24
N ALA A 286 -20.25 -1.39 13.94
CA ALA A 286 -20.73 -2.55 13.19
C ALA A 286 -20.16 -3.88 13.74
N LEU A 287 -18.96 -3.85 14.33
CA LEU A 287 -18.29 -4.99 14.96
C LEU A 287 -18.64 -5.16 16.46
N GLY A 288 -19.45 -4.24 17.03
CA GLY A 288 -19.75 -4.25 18.46
C GLY A 288 -18.53 -3.97 19.35
N LEU A 289 -17.56 -3.19 18.83
CA LEU A 289 -16.41 -2.73 19.59
C LEU A 289 -16.77 -1.43 20.33
N SER A 290 -16.39 -1.34 21.61
CA SER A 290 -16.57 -0.14 22.43
C SER A 290 -15.30 0.70 22.42
N GLY A 291 -15.42 2.01 22.31
CA GLY A 291 -14.31 2.96 22.35
C GLY A 291 -14.42 4.08 21.31
N GLU A 292 -13.60 5.10 21.45
CA GLU A 292 -13.42 6.15 20.44
C GLU A 292 -12.32 5.73 19.48
N TYR A 293 -12.70 5.58 18.21
CA TYR A 293 -11.79 5.13 17.15
C TYR A 293 -11.52 6.21 16.09
N ASN A 294 -12.34 7.28 16.05
CA ASN A 294 -12.19 8.34 15.07
C ASN A 294 -11.11 9.35 15.49
N GLU A 295 -10.35 9.82 14.52
CA GLU A 295 -9.42 10.91 14.71
C GLU A 295 -10.16 12.28 14.57
N SER A 296 -9.57 13.37 15.11
CA SER A 296 -10.11 14.72 15.00
C SER A 296 -9.45 15.50 13.86
N MET A 297 -10.21 16.38 13.20
CA MET A 297 -9.65 17.29 12.20
C MET A 297 -8.68 18.26 12.85
N THR A 298 -7.49 18.41 12.29
CA THR A 298 -6.43 19.27 12.82
C THR A 298 -5.85 20.19 11.74
N SER A 299 -5.22 21.29 12.17
CA SER A 299 -4.47 22.17 11.25
C SER A 299 -3.36 21.43 10.50
N HIS A 300 -2.74 20.44 11.13
CA HIS A 300 -1.71 19.61 10.51
C HIS A 300 -2.26 18.83 9.30
N LEU A 301 -3.49 18.31 9.38
CA LEU A 301 -4.18 17.68 8.26
C LEU A 301 -4.35 18.65 7.08
N LEU A 302 -4.81 19.86 7.35
CA LEU A 302 -5.05 20.85 6.30
C LEU A 302 -3.74 21.30 5.65
N ILE A 303 -2.73 21.66 6.43
CA ILE A 303 -1.44 22.16 5.91
C ILE A 303 -0.68 21.03 5.21
N GLY A 304 -0.49 19.90 5.87
CA GLY A 304 0.26 18.77 5.30
C GLY A 304 -0.42 18.20 4.08
N GLY A 305 -1.74 18.00 4.12
CA GLY A 305 -2.54 17.53 2.99
C GLY A 305 -2.48 18.48 1.78
N THR A 306 -2.50 19.79 2.01
CA THR A 306 -2.36 20.80 0.95
C THR A 306 -1.00 20.72 0.27
N LEU A 307 0.09 20.64 1.05
CA LEU A 307 1.45 20.53 0.50
C LEU A 307 1.61 19.28 -0.38
N ILE A 308 1.13 18.13 0.08
CA ILE A 308 1.16 16.87 -0.68
C ILE A 308 0.34 17.00 -1.96
N THR A 309 -0.87 17.56 -1.87
CA THR A 309 -1.75 17.75 -3.02
C THR A 309 -1.12 18.68 -4.07
N VAL A 310 -0.51 19.79 -3.64
CA VAL A 310 0.21 20.72 -4.54
C VAL A 310 1.36 20.01 -5.25
N ALA A 311 2.18 19.22 -4.52
CA ALA A 311 3.27 18.46 -5.13
C ALA A 311 2.75 17.48 -6.19
N ASN A 312 1.66 16.77 -5.90
CA ASN A 312 1.02 15.85 -6.84
C ASN A 312 0.50 16.58 -8.09
N LEU A 313 -0.11 17.74 -7.94
CA LEU A 313 -0.56 18.54 -9.09
C LEU A 313 0.61 19.06 -9.93
N LEU A 314 1.68 19.55 -9.30
CA LEU A 314 2.86 20.03 -10.01
C LEU A 314 3.51 18.93 -10.87
N ILE A 315 3.70 17.74 -10.31
CA ILE A 315 4.30 16.61 -11.04
C ILE A 315 3.37 16.09 -12.13
N ALA A 316 2.05 16.15 -11.90
CA ALA A 316 1.05 15.72 -12.87
C ALA A 316 1.01 16.63 -14.12
N TRP A 317 1.18 17.93 -13.94
CA TRP A 317 1.17 18.91 -15.03
C TRP A 317 2.48 18.98 -15.82
N HIS A 318 3.57 18.50 -15.24
CA HIS A 318 4.84 18.56 -15.93
C HIS A 318 4.99 17.36 -16.88
N PRO A 319 5.25 17.58 -18.19
CA PRO A 319 5.53 16.46 -19.07
C PRO A 319 6.81 15.80 -18.58
N GLY A 320 6.69 14.56 -18.08
CA GLY A 320 7.85 13.76 -17.74
C GLY A 320 8.79 13.65 -18.93
N ARG A 321 10.09 13.59 -18.71
CA ARG A 321 11.02 13.21 -19.78
C ARG A 321 10.54 11.85 -20.29
N GLU A 322 10.03 11.84 -21.53
CA GLU A 322 9.85 10.58 -22.25
C GLU A 322 11.21 9.89 -22.21
N SER A 323 11.23 8.67 -21.66
CA SER A 323 12.38 7.80 -21.77
C SER A 323 12.63 7.57 -23.26
N ALA A 324 13.62 8.29 -23.82
CA ALA A 324 14.13 8.07 -25.16
C ALA A 324 14.71 6.65 -25.28
#